data_9c7dfc76b5b5f56bf9e581373f0a47b7
#
_entry.id   9c7dfc76b5b5f56bf9e581373f0a47b7
#
_cell.length_a   1.000
_cell.length_b   1.000
_cell.length_c   1.000
_cell.angle_alpha   90.00
_cell.angle_beta   90.00
_cell.angle_gamma   90.00
#
_symmetry.space_group_name_H-M   'P 1'
#
loop_
_entity.id
_entity.type
_entity.pdbx_description
1 polymer ?
#
loop_
_entity_poly.entity_id
_entity_poly.type
_entity_poly.pdbx_seq_one_letter_code
_entity_poly.pdbx_strand_id
1 'polypeptide(L)'
;MAVFLISYDLRKPDYDYDPLYEALANIKAKHVQDSVWGVNTSSPAKVVFDYLWQHMHNEKDRLFVVPFDKASDYKSENAITLLKTL
;
A
#
# COMPACT_ATOMS: atom_id res chain seq x y z
N MET A 1 -5.88 9.53 -13.17
CA MET A 1 -5.11 8.84 -12.11
C MET A 1 -6.09 8.29 -11.08
N ALA A 2 -5.74 7.18 -10.48
CA ALA A 2 -6.60 6.53 -9.48
C ALA A 2 -5.86 6.43 -8.16
N VAL A 3 -6.62 6.43 -7.06
CA VAL A 3 -6.09 6.20 -5.72
C VAL A 3 -6.33 4.74 -5.35
N PHE A 4 -5.29 4.10 -4.84
CA PHE A 4 -5.38 2.74 -4.32
C PHE A 4 -4.96 2.72 -2.86
N LEU A 5 -5.61 1.88 -2.06
CA LEU A 5 -5.13 1.52 -0.74
C LEU A 5 -4.36 0.21 -0.85
N ILE A 6 -3.23 0.18 -0.17
CA ILE A 6 -2.32 -0.95 -0.13
C ILE A 6 -2.31 -1.45 1.31
N SER A 7 -2.63 -2.71 1.51
CA SER A 7 -2.57 -3.32 2.84
C SER A 7 -1.77 -4.61 2.79
N TYR A 8 -0.93 -4.82 3.78
CA TYR A 8 -0.11 -6.01 3.84
C TYR A 8 -0.07 -6.58 5.26
N ASP A 9 0.29 -7.86 5.30
CA ASP A 9 0.45 -8.59 6.53
C ASP A 9 1.80 -9.31 6.41
N LEU A 10 2.81 -8.78 7.08
CA LEU A 10 4.19 -9.28 7.01
C LEU A 10 4.36 -10.35 8.08
N ARG A 11 4.58 -11.60 7.65
CA ARG A 11 4.50 -12.75 8.53
C ARG A 11 5.80 -13.55 8.63
N LYS A 12 6.91 -13.01 8.12
CA LYS A 12 8.21 -13.65 8.20
C LYS A 12 9.19 -12.75 8.93
N PRO A 13 9.31 -12.88 10.26
CA PRO A 13 10.06 -11.91 11.08
C PRO A 13 11.54 -11.77 10.72
N ASP A 14 12.17 -12.81 10.16
CA ASP A 14 13.58 -12.78 9.79
C ASP A 14 13.81 -12.38 8.32
N TYR A 15 12.75 -12.00 7.61
CA TYR A 15 12.85 -11.55 6.23
C TYR A 15 13.20 -10.06 6.19
N ASP A 16 14.05 -9.67 5.24
CA ASP A 16 14.41 -8.26 5.06
C ASP A 16 13.34 -7.56 4.22
N TYR A 17 12.54 -6.72 4.85
CA TYR A 17 11.48 -5.95 4.19
C TYR A 17 11.92 -4.55 3.77
N ASP A 18 13.17 -4.17 3.97
CA ASP A 18 13.65 -2.86 3.52
C ASP A 18 13.41 -2.61 2.03
N PRO A 19 13.61 -3.60 1.13
CA PRO A 19 13.26 -3.40 -0.28
C PRO A 19 11.78 -3.09 -0.52
N LEU A 20 10.87 -3.64 0.29
CA LEU A 20 9.44 -3.32 0.20
C LEU A 20 9.20 -1.85 0.56
N TYR A 21 9.79 -1.37 1.64
CA TYR A 21 9.62 0.02 2.06
C TYR A 21 10.24 0.98 1.04
N GLU A 22 11.37 0.62 0.45
CA GLU A 22 11.97 1.40 -0.63
C GLU A 22 11.06 1.43 -1.86
N ALA A 23 10.44 0.31 -2.21
CA ALA A 23 9.50 0.25 -3.33
C ALA A 23 8.29 1.14 -3.09
N LEU A 24 7.74 1.15 -1.87
CA LEU A 24 6.64 2.04 -1.51
C LEU A 24 7.05 3.52 -1.65
N ALA A 25 8.25 3.88 -1.22
CA ALA A 25 8.77 5.21 -1.38
C ALA A 25 8.95 5.58 -2.86
N ASN A 26 9.42 4.65 -3.67
CA ASN A 26 9.67 4.87 -5.09
C ASN A 26 8.39 5.19 -5.87
N ILE A 27 7.27 4.61 -5.50
CA ILE A 27 5.97 4.94 -6.11
C ILE A 27 5.28 6.11 -5.43
N LYS A 28 5.96 6.74 -4.48
CA LYS A 28 5.44 7.89 -3.72
C LYS A 28 4.17 7.55 -2.93
N ALA A 29 4.07 6.32 -2.46
CA ALA A 29 2.99 5.94 -1.57
C ALA A 29 3.11 6.67 -0.24
N LYS A 30 1.97 6.97 0.37
CA LYS A 30 1.90 7.66 1.64
C LYS A 30 1.39 6.72 2.72
N HIS A 31 2.07 6.72 3.85
CA HIS A 31 1.72 5.87 4.98
C HIS A 31 0.42 6.37 5.62
N VAL A 32 -0.59 5.54 5.69
CA VAL A 32 -1.89 5.89 6.28
C VAL A 32 -1.96 5.42 7.72
N GLN A 33 -1.65 4.19 7.96
CA GLN A 33 -1.54 3.59 9.29
C GLN A 33 -0.65 2.35 9.19
N ASP A 34 -0.39 1.69 10.30
CA ASP A 34 0.44 0.49 10.29
C ASP A 34 -0.07 -0.49 9.24
N SER A 35 0.81 -0.95 8.38
CA SER A 35 0.52 -1.91 7.31
C SER A 35 -0.46 -1.42 6.24
N VAL A 36 -0.82 -0.13 6.24
CA VAL A 36 -1.70 0.45 5.22
C VAL A 36 -1.08 1.71 4.63
N TRP A 37 -1.03 1.73 3.30
CA TRP A 37 -0.49 2.84 2.52
C TRP A 37 -1.51 3.25 1.47
N GLY A 38 -1.37 4.47 0.95
CA GLY A 38 -2.17 4.96 -0.15
C GLY A 38 -1.28 5.47 -1.26
N VAL A 39 -1.71 5.30 -2.50
CA VAL A 39 -0.97 5.80 -3.66
C VAL A 39 -1.93 6.36 -4.70
N ASN A 40 -1.53 7.48 -5.30
CA ASN A 40 -2.23 8.05 -6.44
C ASN A 40 -1.39 7.78 -7.68
N THR A 41 -1.91 7.00 -8.61
CA THR A 41 -1.13 6.54 -9.75
C THR A 41 -2.03 6.29 -10.97
N SER A 42 -1.42 6.36 -12.16
CA SER A 42 -2.08 5.97 -13.40
C SER A 42 -1.93 4.48 -13.71
N SER A 43 -1.14 3.75 -12.93
CA SER A 43 -0.95 2.30 -13.12
C SER A 43 -2.15 1.52 -12.62
N PRO A 44 -2.48 0.38 -13.25
CA PRO A 44 -3.53 -0.51 -12.73
C PRO A 44 -3.13 -1.17 -11.41
N ALA A 45 -4.12 -1.61 -10.65
CA ALA A 45 -3.88 -2.29 -9.37
C ALA A 45 -2.92 -3.48 -9.51
N LYS A 46 -3.06 -4.27 -10.57
CA LYS A 46 -2.19 -5.42 -10.81
C LYS A 46 -0.71 -5.01 -10.94
N VAL A 47 -0.44 -3.91 -11.62
CA VAL A 47 0.93 -3.43 -11.79
C VAL A 47 1.52 -3.00 -10.45
N VAL A 48 0.74 -2.28 -9.64
CA VAL A 48 1.16 -1.88 -8.29
C VAL A 48 1.40 -3.11 -7.43
N PHE A 49 0.47 -4.07 -7.47
CA PHE A 49 0.58 -5.33 -6.73
C PHE A 49 1.86 -6.08 -7.09
N ASP A 50 2.08 -6.33 -8.38
CA ASP A 50 3.22 -7.12 -8.85
C ASP A 50 4.55 -6.44 -8.47
N TYR A 51 4.60 -5.11 -8.56
CA TYR A 51 5.79 -4.36 -8.20
C TYR A 51 6.16 -4.51 -6.72
N LEU A 52 5.16 -4.50 -5.83
CA LEU A 52 5.40 -4.65 -4.40
C LEU A 52 5.63 -6.11 -4.00
N TRP A 53 4.89 -7.02 -4.61
CA TRP A 53 4.91 -8.44 -4.25
C TRP A 53 6.29 -9.08 -4.45
N GLN A 54 7.06 -8.65 -5.43
CA GLN A 54 8.40 -9.17 -5.66
C GLN A 54 9.34 -8.96 -4.47
N HIS A 55 9.02 -8.06 -3.56
CA HIS A 55 9.81 -7.75 -2.36
C HIS A 55 9.26 -8.40 -1.11
N MET A 56 8.31 -9.31 -1.23
CA MET A 56 7.62 -9.96 -0.13
C MET A 56 7.85 -11.47 -0.15
N HIS A 57 7.60 -12.12 0.97
CA HIS A 57 7.74 -13.57 1.08
C HIS A 57 6.50 -14.24 0.53
N ASN A 58 6.63 -14.95 -0.59
CA ASN A 58 5.50 -15.44 -1.37
C ASN A 58 4.64 -16.51 -0.69
N GLU A 59 5.15 -17.16 0.36
CA GLU A 59 4.40 -18.20 1.08
C GLU A 59 3.79 -17.69 2.39
N LYS A 60 4.39 -16.67 3.01
CA LYS A 60 4.00 -16.23 4.36
C LYS A 60 3.24 -14.92 4.37
N ASP A 61 3.61 -14.00 3.48
CA ASP A 61 3.07 -12.65 3.50
C ASP A 61 1.74 -12.56 2.75
N ARG A 62 0.99 -11.51 3.06
CA ARG A 62 -0.27 -11.18 2.41
C ARG A 62 -0.22 -9.75 1.90
N LEU A 63 -0.85 -9.52 0.77
CA LEU A 63 -0.91 -8.19 0.16
C LEU A 63 -2.22 -8.06 -0.60
N PHE A 64 -2.86 -6.90 -0.47
CA PHE A 64 -3.90 -6.53 -1.43
C PHE A 64 -3.77 -5.05 -1.80
N VAL A 65 -4.23 -4.73 -3.00
CA VAL A 65 -4.27 -3.38 -3.55
C VAL A 65 -5.67 -3.18 -4.08
N VAL A 66 -6.38 -2.19 -3.53
CA VAL A 66 -7.79 -1.96 -3.90
C VAL A 66 -8.00 -0.50 -4.26
N PRO A 67 -8.87 -0.20 -5.23
CA PRO A 67 -9.21 1.19 -5.54
C PRO A 67 -9.93 1.84 -4.36
N PHE A 68 -9.63 3.12 -4.15
CA PHE A 68 -10.27 3.93 -3.14
C PHE A 68 -10.80 5.21 -3.77
N ASP A 69 -12.10 5.44 -3.66
CA ASP A 69 -12.73 6.66 -4.13
C ASP A 69 -12.82 7.66 -2.97
N LYS A 70 -12.09 8.76 -3.08
CA LYS A 70 -12.06 9.79 -2.04
C LYS A 70 -13.42 10.47 -1.85
N ALA A 71 -14.30 10.39 -2.83
CA ALA A 71 -15.66 10.94 -2.75
C ALA A 71 -16.66 9.96 -2.11
N SER A 72 -16.26 8.71 -1.87
CA SER A 72 -17.12 7.72 -1.22
C SER A 72 -17.27 8.01 0.27
N ASP A 73 -18.26 7.38 0.88
CA ASP A 73 -18.47 7.46 2.33
C ASP A 73 -17.41 6.61 3.04
N TYR A 74 -16.57 7.26 3.83
CA TYR A 74 -15.55 6.59 4.62
C TYR A 74 -15.32 7.37 5.91
N LYS A 75 -14.69 6.71 6.88
CA LYS A 75 -14.26 7.35 8.11
C LYS A 75 -12.88 6.82 8.53
N SER A 76 -12.03 7.73 9.01
CA SER A 76 -10.76 7.38 9.61
C SER A 76 -10.51 8.28 10.82
N GLU A 77 -9.72 7.79 11.77
CA GLU A 77 -9.28 8.58 12.91
C GLU A 77 -7.78 8.37 13.11
N ASN A 78 -7.08 9.44 13.42
CA ASN A 78 -5.64 9.42 13.71
C ASN A 78 -4.79 8.86 12.57
N ALA A 79 -5.27 8.91 11.33
CA ALA A 79 -4.49 8.49 10.18
C ALA A 79 -3.22 9.34 10.08
N ILE A 80 -2.09 8.69 9.77
CA ILE A 80 -0.80 9.38 9.58
C ILE A 80 -0.92 10.35 8.40
N THR A 81 -1.55 9.88 7.31
CA THR A 81 -1.87 10.70 6.15
C THR A 81 -3.38 10.73 5.99
N LEU A 82 -3.96 11.91 5.85
CA LEU A 82 -5.40 12.03 5.64
C LEU A 82 -5.77 11.45 4.27
N LEU A 83 -6.76 10.55 4.24
CA LEU A 83 -7.15 9.84 3.02
C LEU A 83 -7.56 10.78 1.90
N LYS A 84 -8.22 11.89 2.23
CA LYS A 84 -8.64 12.87 1.23
C LYS A 84 -7.49 13.57 0.52
N THR A 85 -6.27 13.46 1.05
CA THR A 85 -5.07 14.08 0.45
C THR A 85 -4.30 13.13 -0.48
N LEU A 86 -4.75 11.89 -0.61
CA LEU A 86 -4.12 10.91 -1.48
C LEU A 86 -4.27 11.24 -2.98
#